data_06383d2c2b1814644c3a1066bf73d480
#
_entry.id   06383d2c2b1814644c3a1066bf73d480
#
_cell.length_a   1.000
_cell.length_b   1.000
_cell.length_c   1.000
_cell.angle_alpha   90.00
_cell.angle_beta   90.00
_cell.angle_gamma   90.00
#
_symmetry.space_group_name_H-M   'P 1'
#
loop_
_entity.id
_entity.type
_entity.pdbx_description
1 polymer ?
#
loop_
_entity_poly.entity_id
_entity_poly.type
_entity_poly.pdbx_seq_one_letter_code
_entity_poly.pdbx_strand_id
1 'polypeptide(L)'
;MSIELVLGPMTHMQSMCMVEAFELERKLFGKPAAILDFHQEDCVAPGILTCEGGSFPCIRTNCLMNVVQHFESLYIHNAQCFPDLKEYVLQQNLKGSNCFIYAADSDHRQRKVGEVWDLIPYAHNVSKQLPICSNPRCLKLGTCSRAFEDRYIPVCLKCLQY
;
A
#
# COMPACT_ATOMS: atom_id res chain seq x y z
N MET A 1 -17.31 8.75 -1.65
CA MET A 1 -16.44 7.93 -2.50
C MET A 1 -15.13 8.66 -2.67
N SER A 2 -14.03 8.06 -2.28
CA SER A 2 -12.71 8.69 -2.36
C SER A 2 -11.67 7.71 -2.91
N ILE A 3 -10.61 8.26 -3.49
CA ILE A 3 -9.38 7.56 -3.85
C ILE A 3 -8.27 8.25 -3.07
N GLU A 4 -7.61 7.51 -2.18
CA GLU A 4 -6.56 8.03 -1.33
C GLU A 4 -5.27 7.23 -1.55
N LEU A 5 -4.20 7.93 -1.88
CA LEU A 5 -2.88 7.34 -2.08
C LEU A 5 -2.00 7.61 -0.87
N VAL A 6 -1.47 6.54 -0.29
CA VAL A 6 -0.51 6.56 0.80
C VAL A 6 0.78 5.94 0.28
N LEU A 7 1.71 6.81 -0.08
CA LEU A 7 2.98 6.43 -0.71
C LEU A 7 4.13 6.48 0.30
N GLY A 8 5.24 5.88 -0.04
CA GLY A 8 6.45 5.99 0.77
C GLY A 8 7.53 5.00 0.35
N PRO A 9 8.68 4.99 1.01
CA PRO A 9 9.71 4.01 0.76
C PRO A 9 9.20 2.59 1.11
N MET A 10 9.76 1.58 0.46
CA MET A 10 9.45 0.17 0.72
C MET A 10 9.81 -0.19 2.17
N THR A 11 8.80 -0.23 3.05
CA THR A 11 8.98 -0.56 4.47
C THR A 11 7.71 -1.17 5.05
N HIS A 12 7.83 -1.88 6.17
CA HIS A 12 6.67 -2.42 6.90
C HIS A 12 5.75 -1.35 7.51
N MET A 13 6.17 -0.10 7.57
CA MET A 13 5.39 0.99 8.16
C MET A 13 4.07 1.23 7.44
N GLN A 14 4.04 1.04 6.11
CA GLN A 14 2.80 1.18 5.35
C GLN A 14 1.75 0.14 5.75
N SER A 15 2.17 -1.10 5.99
CA SER A 15 1.27 -2.17 6.46
C SER A 15 0.66 -1.83 7.81
N MET A 16 1.45 -1.31 8.75
CA MET A 16 0.96 -0.91 10.07
C MET A 16 -0.09 0.19 9.97
N CYS A 17 0.22 1.28 9.27
CA CYS A 17 -0.72 2.38 9.11
C CYS A 17 -2.00 1.95 8.40
N MET A 18 -1.89 1.05 7.42
CA MET A 18 -3.06 0.50 6.72
C MET A 18 -3.96 -0.30 7.64
N VAL A 19 -3.40 -1.22 8.43
CA VAL A 19 -4.23 -2.05 9.32
C VAL A 19 -4.84 -1.25 10.46
N GLU A 20 -4.15 -0.23 10.97
CA GLU A 20 -4.72 0.70 11.95
C GLU A 20 -5.93 1.46 11.38
N ALA A 21 -5.81 1.98 10.17
CA ALA A 21 -6.92 2.66 9.48
C ALA A 21 -8.09 1.71 9.21
N PHE A 22 -7.81 0.49 8.73
CA PHE A 22 -8.81 -0.55 8.49
C PHE A 22 -9.55 -0.93 9.77
N GLU A 23 -8.84 -1.19 10.88
CA GLU A 23 -9.45 -1.56 12.16
C GLU A 23 -10.26 -0.40 12.75
N LEU A 24 -9.78 0.82 12.61
CA LEU A 24 -10.51 2.00 13.08
C LEU A 24 -11.82 2.17 12.32
N GLU A 25 -11.79 2.07 11.00
CA GLU A 25 -13.02 2.17 10.18
C GLU A 25 -14.00 1.06 10.51
N ARG A 26 -13.53 -0.18 10.64
CA ARG A 26 -14.35 -1.32 11.00
C ARG A 26 -15.04 -1.15 12.36
N LYS A 27 -14.31 -0.62 13.35
CA LYS A 27 -14.85 -0.36 14.70
C LYS A 27 -15.86 0.78 14.73
N LEU A 28 -15.61 1.85 13.97
CA LEU A 28 -16.44 3.05 13.99
C LEU A 28 -17.71 2.92 13.14
N PHE A 29 -17.60 2.28 11.97
CA PHE A 29 -18.67 2.31 10.98
C PHE A 29 -19.29 0.94 10.69
N GLY A 30 -18.60 -0.16 10.99
CA GLY A 30 -19.12 -1.52 10.77
C GLY A 30 -19.42 -1.87 9.32
N LYS A 31 -18.84 -1.13 8.35
CA LYS A 31 -19.11 -1.28 6.93
C LYS A 31 -18.33 -2.45 6.33
N PRO A 32 -18.82 -3.05 5.21
CA PRO A 32 -18.06 -4.05 4.46
C PRO A 32 -16.76 -3.47 3.94
N ALA A 33 -15.66 -3.90 4.52
CA ALA A 33 -14.32 -3.49 4.15
C ALA A 33 -13.42 -4.71 3.91
N ALA A 34 -12.48 -4.61 2.98
CA ALA A 34 -11.52 -5.67 2.70
C ALA A 34 -10.11 -5.13 2.52
N ILE A 35 -9.13 -5.94 2.95
CA ILE A 35 -7.73 -5.79 2.59
C ILE A 35 -7.45 -6.69 1.39
N LEU A 36 -6.91 -6.11 0.32
CA LEU A 36 -6.42 -6.83 -0.86
C LEU A 36 -4.90 -6.80 -0.83
N ASP A 37 -4.29 -7.99 -0.81
CA ASP A 37 -2.83 -8.13 -0.74
C ASP A 37 -2.31 -8.87 -1.97
N PHE A 38 -1.18 -8.39 -2.52
CA PHE A 38 -0.58 -9.00 -3.70
C PHE A 38 0.01 -10.37 -3.35
N HIS A 39 -0.28 -11.36 -4.21
CA HIS A 39 0.31 -12.68 -4.17
C HIS A 39 0.68 -13.14 -5.57
N GLN A 40 1.81 -13.83 -5.71
CA GLN A 40 2.33 -14.20 -7.04
C GLN A 40 1.51 -15.30 -7.74
N GLU A 41 0.80 -16.12 -6.99
CA GLU A 41 -0.01 -17.20 -7.57
C GLU A 41 -1.27 -16.64 -8.22
N ASP A 42 -1.64 -17.23 -9.37
CA ASP A 42 -2.86 -16.86 -10.10
C ASP A 42 -4.10 -17.46 -9.44
N CYS A 43 -4.48 -16.85 -8.33
CA CYS A 43 -5.67 -17.25 -7.57
C CYS A 43 -6.25 -16.06 -6.83
N VAL A 44 -7.54 -16.14 -6.50
CA VAL A 44 -8.17 -15.32 -5.47
C VAL A 44 -8.39 -16.21 -4.26
N ALA A 45 -7.66 -15.98 -3.19
CA ALA A 45 -7.68 -16.84 -2.01
C ALA A 45 -7.76 -16.03 -0.71
N PRO A 46 -8.40 -16.58 0.34
CA PRO A 46 -8.26 -16.00 1.67
C PRO A 46 -6.81 -16.10 2.13
N GLY A 47 -6.33 -15.05 2.78
CA GLY A 47 -4.98 -14.97 3.32
C GLY A 47 -4.94 -14.25 4.65
N ILE A 48 -3.76 -14.17 5.22
CA ILE A 48 -3.49 -13.43 6.45
C ILE A 48 -2.34 -12.48 6.17
N LEU A 49 -2.58 -11.20 6.38
CA LEU A 49 -1.54 -10.18 6.40
C LEU A 49 -1.02 -10.08 7.84
N THR A 50 0.27 -10.35 8.03
CA THR A 50 0.93 -10.24 9.34
C THR A 50 1.84 -9.02 9.35
N CYS A 51 1.69 -8.17 10.35
CA CYS A 51 2.56 -7.01 10.60
C CYS A 51 2.75 -6.85 12.12
N GLU A 52 3.51 -5.87 12.57
CA GLU A 52 3.77 -5.64 14.00
C GLU A 52 2.49 -5.37 14.82
N GLY A 53 1.40 -4.94 14.17
CA GLY A 53 0.09 -4.76 14.82
C GLY A 53 -0.74 -6.03 14.98
N GLY A 54 -0.29 -7.20 14.46
CA GLY A 54 -1.01 -8.47 14.54
C GLY A 54 -1.21 -9.16 13.19
N SER A 55 -2.23 -10.01 13.14
CA SER A 55 -2.60 -10.77 11.95
C SER A 55 -4.02 -10.41 11.51
N PHE A 56 -4.19 -10.06 10.24
CA PHE A 56 -5.42 -9.54 9.69
C PHE A 56 -5.87 -10.36 8.49
N PRO A 57 -7.16 -10.72 8.39
CA PRO A 57 -7.66 -11.42 7.22
C PRO A 57 -7.59 -10.50 5.99
N CYS A 58 -7.13 -11.06 4.87
CA CYS A 58 -7.05 -10.37 3.60
C CYS A 58 -7.48 -11.29 2.46
N ILE A 59 -7.68 -10.71 1.29
CA ILE A 59 -7.86 -11.42 0.04
C ILE A 59 -6.54 -11.33 -0.73
N ARG A 60 -5.96 -12.46 -1.08
CA ARG A 60 -4.72 -12.55 -1.86
C ARG A 60 -5.03 -12.78 -3.32
N THR A 61 -4.39 -12.01 -4.17
CA THR A 61 -4.51 -12.15 -5.64
C THR A 61 -3.31 -11.51 -6.34
N ASN A 62 -3.04 -11.93 -7.58
CA ASN A 62 -2.11 -11.24 -8.48
C ASN A 62 -2.82 -10.29 -9.45
N CYS A 63 -4.16 -10.38 -9.53
CA CYS A 63 -4.99 -9.58 -10.43
C CYS A 63 -6.23 -9.11 -9.68
N LEU A 64 -6.36 -7.81 -9.48
CA LEU A 64 -7.47 -7.21 -8.72
C LEU A 64 -8.82 -7.42 -9.40
N MET A 65 -8.84 -7.45 -10.74
CA MET A 65 -10.07 -7.67 -11.53
C MET A 65 -10.72 -9.04 -11.28
N ASN A 66 -9.97 -10.00 -10.74
CA ASN A 66 -10.51 -11.30 -10.32
C ASN A 66 -11.32 -11.22 -9.01
N VAL A 67 -11.21 -10.12 -8.26
CA VAL A 67 -12.00 -9.90 -7.04
C VAL A 67 -13.36 -9.31 -7.43
N VAL A 68 -14.34 -10.19 -7.60
CA VAL A 68 -15.68 -9.80 -8.07
C VAL A 68 -16.60 -9.26 -6.97
N GLN A 69 -16.24 -9.49 -5.70
CA GLN A 69 -17.01 -9.04 -4.56
C GLN A 69 -16.93 -7.52 -4.40
N HIS A 70 -18.07 -6.88 -4.09
CA HIS A 70 -18.12 -5.46 -3.81
C HIS A 70 -17.92 -5.17 -2.31
N PHE A 71 -17.09 -4.16 -2.03
CA PHE A 71 -16.86 -3.65 -0.68
C PHE A 71 -17.05 -2.14 -0.66
N GLU A 72 -17.55 -1.60 0.44
CA GLU A 72 -17.69 -0.14 0.61
C GLU A 72 -16.32 0.54 0.79
N SER A 73 -15.37 -0.19 1.38
CA SER A 73 -13.99 0.28 1.56
C SER A 73 -12.98 -0.79 1.20
N LEU A 74 -12.04 -0.43 0.35
CA LEU A 74 -10.96 -1.28 -0.16
C LEU A 74 -9.61 -0.74 0.28
N TYR A 75 -8.85 -1.57 0.97
CA TYR A 75 -7.47 -1.30 1.40
C TYR A 75 -6.53 -2.15 0.56
N ILE A 76 -5.84 -1.53 -0.41
CA ILE A 76 -4.98 -2.23 -1.35
C ILE A 76 -3.53 -2.12 -0.88
N HIS A 77 -2.99 -3.24 -0.42
CA HIS A 77 -1.62 -3.37 0.07
C HIS A 77 -0.67 -3.80 -1.05
N ASN A 78 0.57 -3.33 -1.01
CA ASN A 78 1.55 -3.57 -2.07
C ASN A 78 1.02 -3.21 -3.47
N ALA A 79 0.28 -2.12 -3.55
CA ALA A 79 -0.47 -1.74 -4.74
C ALA A 79 0.41 -1.57 -5.98
N GLN A 80 1.70 -1.24 -5.83
CA GLN A 80 2.66 -1.14 -6.93
C GLN A 80 2.88 -2.47 -7.68
N CYS A 81 2.50 -3.60 -7.10
CA CYS A 81 2.67 -4.92 -7.70
C CYS A 81 1.54 -5.32 -8.64
N PHE A 82 0.37 -4.67 -8.57
CA PHE A 82 -0.78 -5.02 -9.39
C PHE A 82 -0.72 -4.37 -10.77
N PRO A 83 -0.76 -5.16 -11.85
CA PRO A 83 -0.72 -4.64 -13.22
C PRO A 83 -2.03 -4.00 -13.69
N ASP A 84 -3.13 -4.23 -12.97
CA ASP A 84 -4.49 -3.79 -13.25
C ASP A 84 -5.02 -2.80 -12.21
N LEU A 85 -4.11 -2.18 -11.43
CA LEU A 85 -4.45 -1.31 -10.31
C LEU A 85 -5.34 -0.15 -10.72
N LYS A 86 -4.93 0.57 -11.75
CA LYS A 86 -5.64 1.79 -12.19
C LYS A 86 -7.07 1.47 -12.64
N GLU A 87 -7.22 0.50 -13.52
CA GLU A 87 -8.52 0.12 -14.04
C GLU A 87 -9.45 -0.33 -12.90
N TYR A 88 -8.98 -1.22 -12.03
CA TYR A 88 -9.75 -1.73 -10.91
C TYR A 88 -10.21 -0.61 -9.96
N VAL A 89 -9.28 0.25 -9.53
CA VAL A 89 -9.59 1.34 -8.59
C VAL A 89 -10.64 2.30 -9.16
N LEU A 90 -10.50 2.68 -10.43
CA LEU A 90 -11.49 3.56 -11.06
C LEU A 90 -12.86 2.89 -11.17
N GLN A 91 -12.92 1.62 -11.54
CA GLN A 91 -14.18 0.88 -11.60
C GLN A 91 -14.85 0.75 -10.22
N GLN A 92 -14.08 0.42 -9.17
CA GLN A 92 -14.63 0.29 -7.82
C GLN A 92 -15.10 1.63 -7.26
N ASN A 93 -14.35 2.71 -7.51
CA ASN A 93 -14.77 4.04 -7.09
C ASN A 93 -16.06 4.48 -7.79
N LEU A 94 -16.23 4.20 -9.09
CA LEU A 94 -17.48 4.45 -9.82
C LEU A 94 -18.66 3.63 -9.27
N LYS A 95 -18.41 2.44 -8.70
CA LYS A 95 -19.42 1.60 -8.03
C LYS A 95 -19.71 2.03 -6.60
N GLY A 96 -19.05 3.04 -6.08
CA GLY A 96 -19.31 3.59 -4.77
C GLY A 96 -18.31 3.25 -3.67
N SER A 97 -17.22 2.53 -3.98
CA SER A 97 -16.20 2.19 -3.00
C SER A 97 -15.28 3.37 -2.66
N ASN A 98 -14.85 3.44 -1.41
CA ASN A 98 -13.66 4.19 -1.01
C ASN A 98 -12.43 3.30 -1.23
N CYS A 99 -11.42 3.84 -1.89
CA CYS A 99 -10.20 3.11 -2.22
C CYS A 99 -9.00 3.75 -1.52
N PHE A 100 -8.39 3.01 -0.61
CA PHE A 100 -7.18 3.39 0.13
C PHE A 100 -6.01 2.57 -0.42
N ILE A 101 -5.10 3.22 -1.13
CA ILE A 101 -4.01 2.58 -1.87
C ILE A 101 -2.70 2.80 -1.14
N TYR A 102 -2.09 1.73 -0.66
CA TYR A 102 -0.80 1.73 0.04
C TYR A 102 0.27 1.13 -0.85
N ALA A 103 1.25 1.93 -1.22
CA ALA A 103 2.24 1.52 -2.21
C ALA A 103 3.61 2.14 -1.98
N ALA A 104 4.64 1.42 -2.43
CA ALA A 104 5.96 2.01 -2.61
C ALA A 104 5.93 3.07 -3.71
N ASP A 105 6.55 4.21 -3.45
CA ASP A 105 6.65 5.30 -4.43
C ASP A 105 7.77 5.07 -5.45
N SER A 106 8.76 4.26 -5.09
CA SER A 106 9.90 3.94 -5.96
C SER A 106 10.55 2.62 -5.56
N ASP A 107 11.36 2.08 -6.47
CA ASP A 107 12.25 0.96 -6.18
C ASP A 107 13.54 1.43 -5.44
N HIS A 108 14.42 0.50 -5.10
CA HIS A 108 15.71 0.79 -4.45
C HIS A 108 16.68 1.61 -5.32
N ARG A 109 16.40 1.74 -6.62
CA ARG A 109 17.12 2.58 -7.58
C ARG A 109 16.44 3.93 -7.80
N GLN A 110 15.44 4.26 -6.98
CA GLN A 110 14.64 5.49 -7.05
C GLN A 110 13.86 5.65 -8.36
N ARG A 111 13.49 4.55 -9.02
CA ARG A 111 12.66 4.56 -10.22
C ARG A 111 11.21 4.33 -9.83
N LYS A 112 10.30 4.98 -10.51
CA LYS A 112 8.85 4.77 -10.35
C LYS A 112 8.49 3.31 -10.55
N VAL A 113 7.58 2.79 -9.73
CA VAL A 113 7.09 1.41 -9.81
C VAL A 113 5.57 1.35 -9.92
N GLY A 114 5.10 0.44 -10.78
CA GLY A 114 3.68 0.15 -10.95
C GLY A 114 2.84 1.31 -11.49
N GLU A 115 1.52 1.09 -11.50
CA GLU A 115 0.53 2.04 -12.01
C GLU A 115 0.08 3.09 -10.99
N VAL A 116 0.64 3.07 -9.78
CA VAL A 116 0.24 3.97 -8.67
C VAL A 116 0.31 5.45 -9.09
N TRP A 117 1.33 5.81 -9.86
CA TRP A 117 1.53 7.16 -10.35
C TRP A 117 0.43 7.64 -11.29
N ASP A 118 -0.20 6.72 -12.02
CA ASP A 118 -1.28 7.01 -12.96
C ASP A 118 -2.62 7.27 -12.24
N LEU A 119 -2.69 7.00 -10.94
CA LEU A 119 -3.86 7.31 -10.10
C LEU A 119 -3.84 8.73 -9.53
N ILE A 120 -2.69 9.41 -9.52
CA ILE A 120 -2.57 10.76 -8.93
C ILE A 120 -3.61 11.74 -9.49
N PRO A 121 -3.91 11.81 -10.82
CA PRO A 121 -4.92 12.73 -11.34
C PRO A 121 -6.35 12.47 -10.84
N TYR A 122 -6.63 11.28 -10.31
CA TYR A 122 -7.95 10.86 -9.83
C TYR A 122 -8.04 10.84 -8.30
N ALA A 123 -6.91 10.99 -7.62
CA ALA A 123 -6.84 10.91 -6.17
C ALA A 123 -7.43 12.16 -5.50
N HIS A 124 -8.21 11.94 -4.45
CA HIS A 124 -8.72 13.00 -3.58
C HIS A 124 -7.66 13.47 -2.60
N ASN A 125 -6.75 12.57 -2.22
CA ASN A 125 -5.62 12.86 -1.35
C ASN A 125 -4.41 12.00 -1.74
N VAL A 126 -3.23 12.61 -1.70
CA VAL A 126 -1.94 11.92 -1.88
C VAL A 126 -1.05 12.30 -0.72
N SER A 127 -0.70 11.32 0.08
CA SER A 127 0.19 11.50 1.24
C SER A 127 1.45 10.68 1.10
N LYS A 128 2.54 11.13 1.69
CA LYS A 128 3.80 10.39 1.75
C LYS A 128 4.17 10.10 3.18
N GLN A 129 4.25 8.81 3.54
CA GLN A 129 4.74 8.37 4.83
C GLN A 129 6.27 8.32 4.83
N LEU A 130 6.86 8.95 5.82
CA LEU A 130 8.31 9.10 5.94
C LEU A 130 8.77 8.53 7.28
N PRO A 131 9.26 7.29 7.32
CA PRO A 131 9.89 6.72 8.50
C PRO A 131 11.20 7.43 8.83
N ILE A 132 11.73 7.20 10.01
CA ILE A 132 13.07 7.67 10.37
C ILE A 132 14.12 6.92 9.55
N CYS A 133 15.18 7.63 9.15
CA CYS A 133 16.32 7.03 8.43
C CYS A 133 16.95 5.91 9.25
N SER A 134 17.17 4.75 8.63
CA SER A 134 17.75 3.57 9.29
C SER A 134 19.23 3.69 9.67
N ASN A 135 19.89 4.78 9.29
CA ASN A 135 21.24 5.05 9.78
C ASN A 135 21.18 5.50 11.26
N PRO A 136 21.76 4.75 12.21
CA PRO A 136 21.66 5.04 13.65
C PRO A 136 22.18 6.43 14.07
N ARG A 137 23.02 7.04 13.24
CA ARG A 137 23.58 8.37 13.47
C ARG A 137 22.83 9.48 12.74
N CYS A 138 21.66 9.15 12.16
CA CYS A 138 20.88 10.10 11.36
C CYS A 138 19.45 10.19 11.89
N LEU A 139 19.03 11.39 12.28
CA LEU A 139 17.66 11.66 12.76
C LEU A 139 16.74 12.23 11.67
N LYS A 140 17.16 12.20 10.40
CA LYS A 140 16.36 12.68 9.27
C LYS A 140 15.30 11.65 8.88
N LEU A 141 14.28 12.12 8.17
CA LEU A 141 13.28 11.24 7.59
C LEU A 141 13.87 10.44 6.42
N GLY A 142 13.52 9.15 6.35
CA GLY A 142 13.88 8.25 5.28
C GLY A 142 12.94 8.45 4.10
N THR A 143 13.44 9.09 3.05
CA THR A 143 12.65 9.41 1.85
C THR A 143 12.86 8.42 0.72
N CYS A 144 13.85 7.56 0.84
CA CYS A 144 14.30 6.61 -0.18
C CYS A 144 14.35 5.20 0.38
N SER A 145 14.23 4.20 -0.50
CA SER A 145 14.48 2.80 -0.17
C SER A 145 15.92 2.41 -0.56
N ARG A 146 16.61 1.72 0.32
CA ARG A 146 17.92 1.11 0.02
C ARG A 146 17.84 -0.39 0.26
N ALA A 147 18.38 -1.18 -0.66
CA ALA A 147 18.54 -2.62 -0.44
C ALA A 147 19.61 -2.88 0.64
N PHE A 148 19.27 -3.70 1.60
CA PHE A 148 20.16 -4.12 2.68
C PHE A 148 19.91 -5.60 2.99
N GLU A 149 20.88 -6.43 2.67
CA GLU A 149 20.73 -7.88 2.72
C GLU A 149 19.52 -8.32 1.86
N ASP A 150 18.56 -9.03 2.43
CA ASP A 150 17.35 -9.56 1.79
C ASP A 150 16.11 -8.65 1.96
N ARG A 151 16.29 -7.43 2.47
CA ARG A 151 15.20 -6.47 2.75
C ARG A 151 15.49 -5.07 2.26
N TYR A 152 14.46 -4.23 2.30
CA TYR A 152 14.58 -2.80 2.04
C TYR A 152 14.49 -2.02 3.34
N ILE A 153 15.36 -1.00 3.47
CA ILE A 153 15.38 -0.09 4.61
C ILE A 153 15.17 1.35 4.15
N PRO A 154 14.46 2.17 4.93
CA PRO A 154 14.29 3.58 4.63
C PRO A 154 15.56 4.35 4.96
N VAL A 155 16.00 5.19 4.05
CA VAL A 155 17.15 6.09 4.24
C VAL A 155 16.85 7.48 3.72
N CYS A 156 17.47 8.51 4.29
CA CYS A 156 17.43 9.84 3.70
C CYS A 156 18.37 9.93 2.49
N LEU A 157 18.17 10.94 1.64
CA LEU A 157 18.96 11.11 0.43
C LEU A 157 20.48 11.15 0.69
N LYS A 158 20.90 11.77 1.81
CA LYS A 158 22.32 11.80 2.20
C LYS A 158 22.85 10.40 2.51
N CYS A 159 22.10 9.58 3.26
CA CYS A 159 22.52 8.23 3.64
C CYS A 159 22.32 7.20 2.52
N LEU A 160 21.63 7.55 1.44
CA LEU A 160 21.51 6.72 0.25
C LEU A 160 22.83 6.64 -0.52
N GLN A 161 23.62 7.69 -0.48
CA GLN A 161 24.90 7.82 -1.21
C GLN A 161 26.08 7.10 -0.52
N TYR A 162 25.91 6.65 0.71
CA TYR A 162 26.87 5.93 1.53
C TYR A 162 26.31 4.56 1.93
#